data_0dd77d72f14a80f575536cd90210a5d1
#
_entry.id   0dd77d72f14a80f575536cd90210a5d1
#
_cell.length_a   1.000
_cell.length_b   1.000
_cell.length_c   1.000
_cell.angle_alpha   90.00
_cell.angle_beta   90.00
_cell.angle_gamma   90.00
#
_symmetry.space_group_name_H-M   'P 1'
#
loop_
_entity.id
_entity.type
_entity.pdbx_description
1 polymer ?
#
loop_
_entity_poly.entity_id
_entity_poly.type
_entity_poly.pdbx_seq_one_letter_code
_entity_poly.pdbx_strand_id
1 'polypeptide(L)'
;MQLARVIGEVVSSMKDVNLVGTLLVLQPIAASGAPAGRTLVALDSVGAGVGEHVFFVRGREAAYPFYPAEPPTDAAVIGIVDHWAVE
;
A
#
# COMPACT_ATOMS: atom_id res chain seq x y z
N MET A 1 10.57 -0.01 3.53
CA MET A 1 9.90 0.21 2.24
C MET A 1 9.99 -1.06 1.40
N GLN A 2 8.89 -1.52 0.87
CA GLN A 2 8.82 -2.77 0.13
C GLN A 2 8.05 -2.56 -1.16
N LEU A 3 8.31 -3.44 -2.15
CA LEU A 3 7.58 -3.46 -3.42
C LEU A 3 6.39 -4.40 -3.34
N ALA A 4 5.30 -4.01 -3.99
CA ALA A 4 4.13 -4.87 -4.14
C ALA A 4 3.39 -4.55 -5.43
N ARG A 5 2.54 -5.48 -5.84
CA ARG A 5 1.59 -5.27 -6.92
C ARG A 5 0.20 -5.17 -6.32
N VAL A 6 -0.58 -4.21 -6.77
CA VAL A 6 -1.98 -4.07 -6.33
C VAL A 6 -2.80 -5.13 -7.06
N ILE A 7 -3.42 -6.03 -6.29
CA ILE A 7 -4.22 -7.12 -6.84
C ILE A 7 -5.70 -6.99 -6.54
N GLY A 8 -6.08 -6.04 -5.73
CA GLY A 8 -7.48 -5.81 -5.40
C GLY A 8 -7.69 -4.50 -4.69
N GLU A 9 -8.93 -4.10 -4.61
CA GLU A 9 -9.35 -2.87 -3.97
C GLU A 9 -10.50 -3.20 -3.02
N VAL A 10 -10.46 -2.64 -1.81
CA VAL A 10 -11.50 -2.86 -0.81
C VAL A 10 -12.19 -1.54 -0.55
N VAL A 11 -13.49 -1.51 -0.82
CA VAL A 11 -14.33 -0.38 -0.44
C VAL A 11 -14.88 -0.68 0.94
N SER A 12 -14.50 0.14 1.90
CA SER A 12 -14.88 -0.06 3.29
C SER A 12 -15.62 1.16 3.83
N SER A 13 -16.73 0.89 4.53
CA SER A 13 -17.44 1.93 5.27
C SER A 13 -16.82 2.03 6.66
N MET A 14 -15.76 2.82 6.77
CA MET A 14 -15.06 3.01 8.03
C MET A 14 -15.71 4.14 8.82
N LYS A 15 -15.94 3.88 10.11
CA LYS A 15 -16.49 4.89 11.01
C LYS A 15 -15.41 5.75 11.67
N ASP A 16 -14.16 5.32 11.57
CA ASP A 16 -13.04 6.07 12.15
C ASP A 16 -12.70 7.24 11.22
N VAL A 17 -12.81 8.45 11.76
CA VAL A 17 -12.57 9.68 11.00
C VAL A 17 -11.10 9.85 10.60
N ASN A 18 -10.19 9.12 11.23
CA ASN A 18 -8.77 9.17 10.89
C ASN A 18 -8.38 8.21 9.79
N LEU A 19 -9.29 7.33 9.38
CA LEU A 19 -9.03 6.37 8.30
C LEU A 19 -9.71 6.86 7.03
N VAL A 20 -8.96 7.60 6.24
CA VAL A 20 -9.41 8.23 5.00
C VAL A 20 -8.71 7.57 3.83
N GLY A 21 -9.46 7.25 2.77
CA GLY A 21 -8.90 6.72 1.55
C GLY A 21 -9.35 5.30 1.26
N THR A 22 -8.75 4.72 0.23
CA THR A 22 -9.06 3.38 -0.25
C THR A 22 -8.12 2.37 0.37
N LEU A 23 -8.65 1.19 0.69
CA LEU A 23 -7.83 0.06 1.09
C LEU A 23 -7.49 -0.77 -0.15
N LEU A 24 -6.23 -1.16 -0.26
CA LEU A 24 -5.74 -1.96 -1.38
C LEU A 24 -5.27 -3.31 -0.87
N VAL A 25 -5.51 -4.35 -1.67
CA VAL A 25 -4.92 -5.66 -1.43
C VAL A 25 -3.63 -5.73 -2.21
N LEU A 26 -2.53 -5.97 -1.50
CA LEU A 26 -1.19 -5.98 -2.08
C LEU A 26 -0.61 -7.39 -2.08
N GLN A 27 0.05 -7.74 -3.18
CA GLN A 27 0.92 -8.91 -3.27
C GLN A 27 2.36 -8.40 -3.23
N PRO A 28 3.08 -8.61 -2.11
CA PRO A 28 4.51 -8.27 -2.09
C PRO A 28 5.25 -9.02 -3.16
N ILE A 29 6.22 -8.36 -3.78
CA ILE A 29 7.01 -8.94 -4.87
C ILE A 29 8.50 -8.73 -4.62
N ALA A 30 9.30 -9.67 -5.15
CA ALA A 30 10.75 -9.53 -5.19
C ALA A 30 11.15 -8.56 -6.32
N ALA A 31 12.41 -8.17 -6.36
CA ALA A 31 12.93 -7.29 -7.40
C ALA A 31 12.74 -7.89 -8.81
N SER A 32 12.68 -9.21 -8.90
CA SER A 32 12.40 -9.92 -10.17
C SER A 32 10.95 -9.81 -10.62
N GLY A 33 10.04 -9.32 -9.75
CA GLY A 33 8.62 -9.27 -9.99
C GLY A 33 7.87 -10.51 -9.53
N ALA A 34 8.56 -11.52 -9.01
CA ALA A 34 7.93 -12.74 -8.52
C ALA A 34 7.24 -12.50 -7.17
N PRO A 35 6.11 -13.18 -6.91
CA PRO A 35 5.46 -13.06 -5.61
C PRO A 35 6.42 -13.42 -4.46
N ALA A 36 6.38 -12.63 -3.39
CA ALA A 36 7.28 -12.81 -2.26
C ALA A 36 6.54 -12.52 -0.96
N GLY A 37 5.91 -13.53 -0.39
CA GLY A 37 5.22 -13.41 0.88
C GLY A 37 3.71 -13.39 0.75
N ARG A 38 3.06 -13.16 1.88
CA ARG A 38 1.60 -13.15 1.96
C ARG A 38 1.02 -11.84 1.47
N THR A 39 -0.17 -11.91 0.89
CA THR A 39 -0.94 -10.71 0.60
C THR A 39 -1.30 -9.97 1.88
N LEU A 40 -1.46 -8.67 1.76
CA LEU A 40 -1.86 -7.82 2.88
C LEU A 40 -2.78 -6.71 2.40
N VAL A 41 -3.46 -6.09 3.34
CA VAL A 41 -4.29 -4.92 3.07
C VAL A 41 -3.54 -3.69 3.53
N ALA A 42 -3.51 -2.67 2.70
CA ALA A 42 -2.81 -1.43 2.99
C ALA A 42 -3.68 -0.23 2.66
N LEU A 43 -3.49 0.85 3.40
CA LEU A 43 -4.17 2.11 3.13
C LEU A 43 -3.46 2.82 1.98
N ASP A 44 -4.24 3.33 1.03
CA ASP A 44 -3.70 4.03 -0.14
C ASP A 44 -3.57 5.53 0.14
N SER A 45 -2.38 6.08 -0.05
CA SER A 45 -2.14 7.52 0.09
C SER A 45 -1.86 8.21 -1.25
N VAL A 46 -1.83 7.47 -2.36
CA VAL A 46 -1.37 8.00 -3.64
C VAL A 46 -2.34 7.78 -4.81
N GLY A 47 -3.42 7.04 -4.59
CA GLY A 47 -4.40 6.79 -5.64
C GLY A 47 -3.99 5.67 -6.59
N ALA A 48 -3.33 4.62 -6.09
CA ALA A 48 -2.92 3.50 -6.92
C ALA A 48 -4.11 2.63 -7.35
N GLY A 49 -4.03 2.08 -8.54
CA GLY A 49 -5.05 1.19 -9.09
C GLY A 49 -4.59 -0.26 -9.21
N VAL A 50 -5.55 -1.17 -9.41
CA VAL A 50 -5.28 -2.59 -9.59
C VAL A 50 -4.34 -2.78 -10.79
N GLY A 51 -3.33 -3.62 -10.60
CA GLY A 51 -2.31 -3.90 -11.60
C GLY A 51 -1.07 -3.03 -11.49
N GLU A 52 -1.13 -1.94 -10.75
CA GLU A 52 0.03 -1.08 -10.57
C GLU A 52 1.02 -1.66 -9.56
N HIS A 53 2.29 -1.32 -9.75
CA HIS A 53 3.34 -1.65 -8.80
C HIS A 53 3.54 -0.46 -7.88
N VAL A 54 3.69 -0.74 -6.59
CA VAL A 54 3.72 0.29 -5.57
C VAL A 54 4.83 0.02 -4.56
N PHE A 55 5.24 1.08 -3.87
CA PHE A 55 6.01 0.97 -2.64
C PHE A 55 5.05 1.09 -1.46
N PHE A 56 5.29 0.27 -0.45
CA PHE A 56 4.52 0.36 0.78
C PHE A 56 5.43 0.26 2.00
N VAL A 57 4.94 0.75 3.12
CA VAL A 57 5.61 0.68 4.41
C VAL A 57 4.71 0.00 5.41
N ARG A 58 5.31 -0.58 6.44
CA ARG A 58 4.60 -1.22 7.54
C ARG A 58 4.91 -0.51 8.85
N GLY A 59 4.14 -0.85 9.85
CA GLY A 59 4.33 -0.33 11.18
C GLY A 59 3.89 1.11 11.29
N ARG A 60 4.52 1.83 12.20
CA ARG A 60 4.12 3.20 12.49
C ARG A 60 4.31 4.16 11.31
N GLU A 61 5.30 3.91 10.48
CA GLU A 61 5.56 4.69 9.27
C GLU A 61 4.38 4.68 8.30
N ALA A 62 3.54 3.68 8.37
CA ALA A 62 2.36 3.57 7.52
C ALA A 62 1.38 4.73 7.72
N ALA A 63 1.37 5.34 8.89
CA ALA A 63 0.49 6.49 9.19
C ALA A 63 1.09 7.83 8.78
N TYR A 64 2.38 7.91 8.52
CA TYR A 64 3.07 9.17 8.24
C TYR A 64 2.50 9.93 7.03
N PRO A 65 2.11 9.27 5.93
CA PRO A 65 1.52 10.00 4.80
C PRO A 65 0.23 10.72 5.14
N PHE A 66 -0.40 10.37 6.25
CA PHE A 66 -1.69 10.92 6.67
C PHE A 66 -1.56 11.88 7.86
N TYR A 67 -0.32 12.18 8.25
CA TYR A 67 -0.07 13.11 9.35
C TYR A 67 -0.74 14.48 9.06
N PRO A 68 -1.38 15.11 10.05
CA PRO A 68 -1.38 14.77 11.48
C PRO A 68 -2.48 13.81 11.94
N ALA A 69 -3.28 13.28 11.03
CA ALA A 69 -4.42 12.45 11.41
C ALA A 69 -4.03 11.10 12.04
N GLU A 70 -2.89 10.52 11.66
CA GLU A 70 -2.39 9.24 12.14
C GLU A 70 -3.48 8.16 12.17
N PRO A 71 -4.00 7.72 11.00
CA PRO A 71 -5.04 6.71 10.96
C PRO A 71 -4.56 5.37 11.54
N PRO A 72 -5.47 4.53 12.06
CA PRO A 72 -5.12 3.23 12.61
C PRO A 72 -4.79 2.22 11.52
N THR A 73 -3.60 2.35 10.94
CA THR A 73 -3.12 1.44 9.90
C THR A 73 -1.69 0.99 10.21
N ASP A 74 -1.37 -0.24 9.85
CA ASP A 74 -0.02 -0.80 9.97
C ASP A 74 0.65 -1.02 8.62
N ALA A 75 -0.01 -0.65 7.52
CA ALA A 75 0.55 -0.70 6.19
C ALA A 75 -0.06 0.39 5.31
N ALA A 76 0.77 1.09 4.57
CA ALA A 76 0.31 2.15 3.67
C ALA A 76 1.15 2.17 2.40
N VAL A 77 0.46 2.39 1.27
CA VAL A 77 1.09 2.63 -0.02
C VAL A 77 1.55 4.08 -0.06
N ILE A 78 2.83 4.29 -0.33
CA ILE A 78 3.45 5.61 -0.32
C ILE A 78 3.95 6.08 -1.68
N GLY A 79 3.93 5.24 -2.69
CA GLY A 79 4.36 5.64 -4.02
C GLY A 79 3.97 4.62 -5.08
N ILE A 80 3.83 5.08 -6.32
CA ILE A 80 3.60 4.25 -7.48
C ILE A 80 4.91 4.11 -8.24
N VAL A 81 5.22 2.89 -8.67
CA VAL A 81 6.44 2.60 -9.43
C VAL A 81 6.09 2.49 -10.90
N ASP A 82 6.60 3.41 -11.72
CA ASP A 82 6.37 3.37 -13.16
C ASP A 82 7.15 2.23 -13.80
N HIS A 83 8.41 2.07 -13.40
CA HIS A 83 9.24 0.96 -13.84
C HIS A 83 10.43 0.81 -12.90
N TRP A 84 11.07 -0.37 -12.97
CA TRP A 84 12.32 -0.60 -12.26
C TRP A 84 13.25 -1.48 -13.08
N ALA A 85 14.54 -1.40 -12.77
CA ALA A 85 15.56 -2.22 -13.41
C ALA A 85 16.27 -3.08 -12.36
N VAL A 86 16.59 -4.32 -12.72
CA VAL A 86 17.35 -5.25 -11.89
C VAL A 86 18.64 -5.58 -12.62
N GLU A 87 19.75 -5.37 -11.92
CA GLU A 87 21.09 -5.66 -12.47
C GLU A 87 21.69 -6.92 -11.87
#